data_86796ef16f79d6a61893ca246ab0196b
#
_entry.id   86796ef16f79d6a61893ca246ab0196b
#
_cell.length_a   1.000
_cell.length_b   1.000
_cell.length_c   1.000
_cell.angle_alpha   90.00
_cell.angle_beta   90.00
_cell.angle_gamma   90.00
#
_symmetry.space_group_name_H-M   'P 1'
#
loop_
_entity.id
_entity.type
_entity.pdbx_description
1 polymer ?
#
loop_
_entity_poly.entity_id
_entity_poly.type
_entity_poly.pdbx_seq_one_letter_code
_entity_poly.pdbx_strand_id
1 'polypeptide(L)'
;MSARVTLFAGIVAGLAVLALCFGAIYWLLLPEHFPLTRVEFRGTLERTTRAELEKALPRIAGNFFAADLAQVRASVERLPWVRQVAVRRVWPGRLEITVEEHVALARWGDDALVNTFGERFGGKTDQALPVFIGPAGSQAEVARRYAKFSAIVAPLGTKVERVVLSPRHAWQLRLGNGLHLALGRDADLAEHRLRRFVEVYPTVKSKNEYVDLRYPNGFAVRVPDLKS
;
A
#
# COMPACT_ATOMS: atom_id res chain seq x y z
N MET A 1 -50.37 18.38 -47.64
CA MET A 1 -50.73 17.38 -46.57
C MET A 1 -49.69 16.30 -46.39
N SER A 2 -48.90 15.96 -47.38
CA SER A 2 -47.92 14.84 -47.35
C SER A 2 -46.75 15.04 -46.39
N ALA A 3 -46.13 16.21 -46.31
CA ALA A 3 -44.95 16.46 -45.48
C ALA A 3 -45.22 16.34 -43.96
N ARG A 4 -46.39 16.73 -43.49
CA ARG A 4 -46.79 16.59 -42.06
C ARG A 4 -47.03 15.12 -41.66
N VAL A 5 -47.58 14.35 -42.59
CA VAL A 5 -47.83 12.90 -42.37
C VAL A 5 -46.52 12.13 -42.33
N THR A 6 -45.55 12.43 -43.19
CA THR A 6 -44.22 11.79 -43.16
C THR A 6 -43.44 12.19 -41.92
N LEU A 7 -43.54 13.44 -41.48
CA LEU A 7 -42.89 13.86 -40.19
C LEU A 7 -43.53 13.14 -39.00
N PHE A 8 -44.84 13.06 -38.92
CA PHE A 8 -45.54 12.34 -37.84
C PHE A 8 -45.21 10.86 -37.85
N ALA A 9 -45.21 10.21 -39.02
CA ALA A 9 -44.82 8.80 -39.15
C ALA A 9 -43.35 8.58 -38.71
N GLY A 10 -42.45 9.51 -39.04
CA GLY A 10 -41.02 9.46 -38.58
C GLY A 10 -40.90 9.56 -37.06
N ILE A 11 -41.63 10.46 -36.42
CA ILE A 11 -41.67 10.59 -34.96
C ILE A 11 -42.19 9.32 -34.29
N VAL A 12 -43.28 8.78 -34.79
CA VAL A 12 -43.89 7.53 -34.26
C VAL A 12 -42.91 6.37 -34.41
N ALA A 13 -42.25 6.23 -35.57
CA ALA A 13 -41.25 5.21 -35.80
C ALA A 13 -40.05 5.37 -34.86
N GLY A 14 -39.56 6.61 -34.63
CA GLY A 14 -38.49 6.90 -33.69
C GLY A 14 -38.85 6.52 -32.25
N LEU A 15 -40.06 6.86 -31.80
CA LEU A 15 -40.58 6.47 -30.49
C LEU A 15 -40.72 4.95 -30.33
N ALA A 16 -41.18 4.26 -31.37
CA ALA A 16 -41.27 2.80 -31.36
C ALA A 16 -39.89 2.12 -31.25
N VAL A 17 -38.90 2.63 -31.97
CA VAL A 17 -37.52 2.14 -31.87
C VAL A 17 -36.94 2.40 -30.47
N LEU A 18 -37.16 3.59 -29.90
CA LEU A 18 -36.77 3.88 -28.53
C LEU A 18 -37.42 2.95 -27.52
N ALA A 19 -38.73 2.71 -27.65
CA ALA A 19 -39.44 1.78 -26.75
C ALA A 19 -38.92 0.34 -26.88
N LEU A 20 -38.58 -0.12 -28.08
CA LEU A 20 -37.96 -1.43 -28.31
C LEU A 20 -36.56 -1.51 -27.68
N CYS A 21 -35.75 -0.46 -27.83
CA CYS A 21 -34.44 -0.40 -27.19
C CYS A 21 -34.54 -0.43 -25.66
N PHE A 22 -35.46 0.36 -25.08
CA PHE A 22 -35.70 0.35 -23.63
C PHE A 22 -36.21 -1.03 -23.16
N GLY A 23 -37.14 -1.65 -23.91
CA GLY A 23 -37.62 -2.99 -23.61
C GLY A 23 -36.54 -4.05 -23.68
N ALA A 24 -35.67 -3.99 -24.69
CA ALA A 24 -34.50 -4.88 -24.82
C ALA A 24 -33.48 -4.70 -23.67
N ILE A 25 -33.18 -3.45 -23.30
CA ILE A 25 -32.28 -3.15 -22.17
C ILE A 25 -32.90 -3.64 -20.85
N TYR A 26 -34.20 -3.36 -20.64
CA TYR A 26 -34.91 -3.84 -19.45
C TYR A 26 -34.88 -5.37 -19.35
N TRP A 27 -35.19 -6.07 -20.46
CA TRP A 27 -35.13 -7.53 -20.54
C TRP A 27 -33.71 -8.06 -20.24
N LEU A 28 -32.68 -7.42 -20.78
CA LEU A 28 -31.26 -7.77 -20.54
C LEU A 28 -30.86 -7.64 -19.07
N LEU A 29 -31.43 -6.65 -18.36
CA LEU A 29 -31.13 -6.38 -16.97
C LEU A 29 -31.92 -7.22 -15.97
N LEU A 30 -32.91 -8.02 -16.43
CA LEU A 30 -33.66 -8.91 -15.55
C LEU A 30 -32.72 -9.99 -14.94
N PRO A 31 -32.77 -10.24 -13.62
CA PRO A 31 -31.92 -11.24 -12.96
C PRO A 31 -32.04 -12.65 -13.52
N GLU A 32 -33.23 -12.98 -14.07
CA GLU A 32 -33.57 -14.32 -14.58
C GLU A 32 -32.81 -14.69 -15.86
N HIS A 33 -32.46 -13.69 -16.68
CA HIS A 33 -31.87 -13.95 -18.00
C HIS A 33 -30.34 -14.12 -17.96
N PHE A 34 -29.66 -13.38 -17.11
CA PHE A 34 -28.22 -13.44 -16.97
C PHE A 34 -27.82 -13.42 -15.50
N PRO A 35 -28.08 -14.50 -14.75
CA PRO A 35 -27.73 -14.56 -13.33
C PRO A 35 -26.21 -14.54 -13.11
N LEU A 36 -25.79 -13.85 -12.09
CA LEU A 36 -24.43 -13.99 -11.58
C LEU A 36 -24.34 -15.28 -10.76
N THR A 37 -23.62 -16.27 -11.28
CA THR A 37 -23.61 -17.63 -10.74
C THR A 37 -22.38 -17.93 -9.88
N ARG A 38 -21.26 -17.23 -10.09
CA ARG A 38 -20.01 -17.53 -9.42
C ARG A 38 -19.13 -16.29 -9.21
N VAL A 39 -18.48 -16.25 -8.05
CA VAL A 39 -17.40 -15.31 -7.75
C VAL A 39 -16.11 -16.11 -7.56
N GLU A 40 -15.08 -15.78 -8.31
CA GLU A 40 -13.77 -16.41 -8.23
C GLU A 40 -12.75 -15.40 -7.73
N PHE A 41 -12.02 -15.77 -6.67
CA PHE A 41 -10.90 -14.99 -6.16
C PHE A 41 -9.59 -15.50 -6.75
N ARG A 42 -8.74 -14.58 -7.19
CA ARG A 42 -7.38 -14.84 -7.68
C ARG A 42 -6.37 -13.97 -6.94
N GLY A 43 -5.14 -14.42 -6.91
CA GLY A 43 -4.03 -13.77 -6.23
C GLY A 43 -3.41 -14.69 -5.18
N THR A 44 -2.22 -14.33 -4.72
CA THR A 44 -1.56 -15.04 -3.61
C THR A 44 -2.08 -14.43 -2.31
N LEU A 45 -2.88 -15.20 -1.57
CA LEU A 45 -3.48 -14.78 -0.31
C LEU A 45 -2.68 -15.42 0.83
N GLU A 46 -1.91 -14.62 1.56
CA GLU A 46 -1.11 -15.07 2.70
C GLU A 46 -1.66 -14.56 4.03
N ARG A 47 -2.34 -13.42 4.00
CA ARG A 47 -2.84 -12.69 5.18
C ARG A 47 -4.33 -12.57 5.26
N THR A 48 -5.01 -12.62 4.11
CA THR A 48 -6.46 -12.52 4.00
C THR A 48 -7.03 -13.89 3.67
N THR A 49 -7.97 -14.36 4.45
CA THR A 49 -8.64 -15.63 4.18
C THR A 49 -9.74 -15.47 3.14
N ARG A 50 -10.05 -16.55 2.42
CA ARG A 50 -11.16 -16.57 1.47
C ARG A 50 -12.49 -16.22 2.15
N ALA A 51 -12.70 -16.68 3.38
CA ALA A 51 -13.90 -16.40 4.16
C ALA A 51 -14.05 -14.90 4.47
N GLU A 52 -12.96 -14.19 4.76
CA GLU A 52 -12.98 -12.74 4.95
C GLU A 52 -13.32 -11.99 3.66
N LEU A 53 -12.78 -12.43 2.52
CA LEU A 53 -13.12 -11.87 1.21
C LEU A 53 -14.60 -12.07 0.88
N GLU A 54 -15.12 -13.29 1.08
CA GLU A 54 -16.53 -13.60 0.85
C GLU A 54 -17.46 -12.78 1.75
N LYS A 55 -17.07 -12.58 3.02
CA LYS A 55 -17.82 -11.75 3.98
C LYS A 55 -17.77 -10.27 3.65
N ALA A 56 -16.68 -9.79 3.04
CA ALA A 56 -16.52 -8.39 2.63
C ALA A 56 -17.34 -8.04 1.39
N LEU A 57 -17.76 -9.05 0.60
CA LEU A 57 -18.57 -8.81 -0.60
C LEU A 57 -19.93 -8.23 -0.21
N PRO A 58 -20.41 -7.19 -0.93
CA PRO A 58 -21.79 -6.78 -0.83
C PRO A 58 -22.70 -7.92 -1.30
N ARG A 59 -23.97 -7.88 -0.91
CA ARG A 59 -24.96 -8.79 -1.50
C ARG A 59 -25.06 -8.50 -3.01
N ILE A 60 -24.30 -9.25 -3.79
CA ILE A 60 -24.34 -9.15 -5.26
C ILE A 60 -25.60 -9.91 -5.68
N ALA A 61 -26.75 -9.23 -5.64
CA ALA A 61 -28.01 -9.81 -6.09
C ALA A 61 -28.19 -9.52 -7.57
N GLY A 62 -28.47 -10.54 -8.36
CA GLY A 62 -29.16 -10.39 -9.62
C GLY A 62 -28.33 -10.61 -10.88
N ASN A 63 -28.32 -9.61 -11.72
CA ASN A 63 -27.92 -9.71 -13.12
C ASN A 63 -26.41 -9.43 -13.31
N PHE A 64 -25.79 -10.23 -14.18
CA PHE A 64 -24.38 -10.12 -14.56
C PHE A 64 -23.99 -8.71 -15.09
N PHE A 65 -24.89 -8.05 -15.82
CA PHE A 65 -24.63 -6.72 -16.38
C PHE A 65 -24.89 -5.61 -15.37
N ALA A 66 -25.83 -5.81 -14.44
CA ALA A 66 -26.22 -4.82 -13.43
C ALA A 66 -25.31 -4.82 -12.19
N ALA A 67 -24.44 -5.83 -12.01
CA ALA A 67 -23.53 -5.90 -10.85
C ALA A 67 -22.60 -4.68 -10.81
N ASP A 68 -22.60 -3.98 -9.67
CA ASP A 68 -21.71 -2.83 -9.43
C ASP A 68 -20.31 -3.28 -9.06
N LEU A 69 -19.41 -3.31 -10.05
CA LEU A 69 -18.02 -3.73 -9.85
C LEU A 69 -17.24 -2.74 -8.97
N ALA A 70 -17.60 -1.45 -8.99
CA ALA A 70 -16.93 -0.43 -8.18
C ALA A 70 -17.27 -0.64 -6.69
N GLN A 71 -18.52 -0.96 -6.38
CA GLN A 71 -18.93 -1.30 -5.02
C GLN A 71 -18.25 -2.58 -4.53
N VAL A 72 -18.17 -3.62 -5.37
CA VAL A 72 -17.45 -4.87 -5.04
C VAL A 72 -15.99 -4.58 -4.73
N ARG A 73 -15.32 -3.84 -5.60
CA ARG A 73 -13.93 -3.44 -5.42
C ARG A 73 -13.73 -2.67 -4.11
N ALA A 74 -14.51 -1.60 -3.90
CA ALA A 74 -14.39 -0.76 -2.70
C ALA A 74 -14.66 -1.54 -1.41
N SER A 75 -15.53 -2.56 -1.44
CA SER A 75 -15.83 -3.39 -0.28
C SER A 75 -14.66 -4.30 0.10
N VAL A 76 -13.99 -4.90 -0.88
CA VAL A 76 -12.83 -5.77 -0.66
C VAL A 76 -11.59 -4.96 -0.28
N GLU A 77 -11.40 -3.77 -0.87
CA GLU A 77 -10.29 -2.85 -0.54
C GLU A 77 -10.35 -2.28 0.90
N ARG A 78 -11.46 -2.46 1.62
CA ARG A 78 -11.55 -2.12 3.06
C ARG A 78 -10.82 -3.10 3.98
N LEU A 79 -10.49 -4.29 3.49
CA LEU A 79 -9.77 -5.27 4.29
C LEU A 79 -8.33 -4.79 4.53
N PRO A 80 -7.83 -4.84 5.77
CA PRO A 80 -6.57 -4.21 6.15
C PRO A 80 -5.35 -4.66 5.35
N TRP A 81 -5.33 -5.91 4.92
CA TRP A 81 -4.20 -6.47 4.17
C TRP A 81 -4.35 -6.36 2.65
N VAL A 82 -5.50 -5.94 2.16
CA VAL A 82 -5.74 -5.79 0.73
C VAL A 82 -5.19 -4.44 0.24
N ARG A 83 -4.24 -4.50 -0.68
CA ARG A 83 -3.62 -3.33 -1.30
C ARG A 83 -4.41 -2.83 -2.49
N GLN A 84 -4.75 -3.75 -3.38
CA GLN A 84 -5.42 -3.42 -4.63
C GLN A 84 -6.32 -4.55 -5.06
N VAL A 85 -7.46 -4.20 -5.65
CA VAL A 85 -8.44 -5.15 -6.18
C VAL A 85 -8.76 -4.82 -7.63
N ALA A 86 -8.65 -5.81 -8.50
CA ALA A 86 -9.17 -5.74 -9.86
C ALA A 86 -10.39 -6.65 -9.98
N VAL A 87 -11.52 -6.11 -10.42
CA VAL A 87 -12.77 -6.86 -10.62
C VAL A 87 -13.12 -6.85 -12.09
N ARG A 88 -13.35 -8.02 -12.65
CA ARG A 88 -13.81 -8.15 -14.05
C ARG A 88 -14.95 -9.13 -14.20
N ARG A 89 -15.78 -8.88 -15.19
CA ARG A 89 -16.81 -9.82 -15.62
C ARG A 89 -16.21 -10.85 -16.55
N VAL A 90 -16.52 -12.12 -16.33
CA VAL A 90 -16.12 -13.23 -17.19
C VAL A 90 -17.38 -13.98 -17.61
N TRP A 91 -17.64 -13.98 -18.92
CA TRP A 91 -18.78 -14.67 -19.49
C TRP A 91 -18.66 -16.19 -19.34
N PRO A 92 -19.77 -16.96 -19.12
CA PRO A 92 -21.08 -16.50 -18.69
C PRO A 92 -21.18 -16.41 -17.16
N GLY A 93 -21.76 -15.33 -16.63
CA GLY A 93 -22.22 -15.20 -15.24
C GLY A 93 -21.17 -15.27 -14.12
N ARG A 94 -19.88 -15.01 -14.40
CA ARG A 94 -18.80 -15.03 -13.39
C ARG A 94 -18.23 -13.64 -13.13
N LEU A 95 -17.92 -13.37 -11.86
CA LEU A 95 -17.02 -12.29 -11.47
C LEU A 95 -15.68 -12.87 -11.07
N GLU A 96 -14.62 -12.35 -11.65
CA GLU A 96 -13.25 -12.63 -11.24
C GLU A 96 -12.72 -11.43 -10.46
N ILE A 97 -12.27 -11.68 -9.23
CA ILE A 97 -11.73 -10.69 -8.30
C ILE A 97 -10.28 -11.04 -8.06
N THR A 98 -9.37 -10.26 -8.63
CA THR A 98 -7.94 -10.41 -8.39
C THR A 98 -7.55 -9.51 -7.23
N VAL A 99 -6.99 -10.09 -6.18
CA VAL A 99 -6.58 -9.41 -4.95
C VAL A 99 -5.07 -9.37 -4.89
N GLU A 100 -4.51 -8.19 -4.62
CA GLU A 100 -3.12 -7.97 -4.29
C GLU A 100 -3.03 -7.56 -2.83
N GLU A 101 -2.22 -8.28 -2.04
CA GLU A 101 -2.01 -7.98 -0.62
C GLU A 101 -0.83 -7.04 -0.40
N HIS A 102 -0.87 -6.31 0.72
CA HIS A 102 0.28 -5.56 1.21
C HIS A 102 1.40 -6.49 1.67
N VAL A 103 2.62 -6.20 1.25
CA VAL A 103 3.83 -6.79 1.82
C VAL A 103 4.40 -5.83 2.85
N ALA A 104 4.31 -6.18 4.14
CA ALA A 104 4.76 -5.32 5.22
C ALA A 104 6.30 -5.17 5.19
N LEU A 105 6.77 -3.92 5.12
CA LEU A 105 8.18 -3.55 5.18
C LEU A 105 8.59 -3.15 6.60
N ALA A 106 7.75 -2.37 7.29
CA ALA A 106 8.05 -1.80 8.59
C ALA A 106 6.76 -1.50 9.38
N ARG A 107 6.91 -1.31 10.70
CA ARG A 107 5.88 -0.67 11.53
C ARG A 107 5.98 0.85 11.38
N TRP A 108 4.85 1.53 11.30
CA TRP A 108 4.77 2.98 11.31
C TRP A 108 4.24 3.47 12.67
N GLY A 109 5.18 3.89 13.54
CA GLY A 109 4.83 4.12 14.94
C GLY A 109 4.31 2.83 15.59
N ASP A 110 3.26 2.98 16.40
CA ASP A 110 2.67 1.87 17.17
C ASP A 110 1.41 1.29 16.50
N ASP A 111 0.77 2.04 15.59
CA ASP A 111 -0.62 1.76 15.17
C ASP A 111 -0.77 1.23 13.74
N ALA A 112 0.25 1.32 12.91
CA ALA A 112 0.14 0.99 11.49
C ALA A 112 1.37 0.26 10.95
N LEU A 113 1.24 -0.24 9.72
CA LEU A 113 2.32 -0.80 8.92
C LEU A 113 2.57 0.07 7.68
N VAL A 114 3.76 -0.08 7.12
CA VAL A 114 4.13 0.48 5.81
C VAL A 114 4.57 -0.68 4.94
N ASN A 115 4.07 -0.71 3.71
CA ASN A 115 4.45 -1.72 2.72
C ASN A 115 5.71 -1.34 1.95
N THR A 116 6.17 -2.23 1.06
CA THR A 116 7.35 -2.03 0.21
C THR A 116 7.22 -0.86 -0.77
N PHE A 117 6.00 -0.37 -1.03
CA PHE A 117 5.72 0.80 -1.85
C PHE A 117 5.71 2.12 -1.04
N GLY A 118 5.83 2.03 0.29
CA GLY A 118 5.76 3.18 1.18
C GLY A 118 4.33 3.61 1.49
N GLU A 119 3.33 2.76 1.27
CA GLU A 119 1.93 3.02 1.59
C GLU A 119 1.64 2.56 3.02
N ARG A 120 0.94 3.42 3.79
CA ARG A 120 0.50 3.10 5.15
C ARG A 120 -0.79 2.30 5.12
N PHE A 121 -0.86 1.23 5.93
CA PHE A 121 -2.05 0.41 6.07
C PHE A 121 -2.25 -0.11 7.51
N GLY A 122 -3.46 -0.57 7.84
CA GLY A 122 -3.87 -0.89 9.21
C GLY A 122 -3.71 -2.35 9.62
N GLY A 123 -2.85 -3.14 8.96
CA GLY A 123 -2.63 -4.56 9.28
C GLY A 123 -1.97 -4.77 10.63
N LYS A 124 -2.16 -5.97 11.20
CA LYS A 124 -1.43 -6.42 12.41
C LYS A 124 -0.52 -7.60 12.05
N THR A 125 0.65 -7.65 12.64
CA THR A 125 1.61 -8.75 12.43
C THR A 125 2.50 -8.95 13.65
N ASP A 126 2.85 -10.22 13.91
CA ASP A 126 3.82 -10.61 14.94
C ASP A 126 5.26 -10.69 14.39
N GLN A 127 5.44 -10.39 13.09
CA GLN A 127 6.77 -10.36 12.49
C GLN A 127 7.64 -9.26 13.14
N ALA A 128 8.90 -9.60 13.36
CA ALA A 128 9.91 -8.64 13.80
C ALA A 128 10.27 -7.72 12.63
N LEU A 129 9.57 -6.60 12.53
CA LEU A 129 9.77 -5.57 11.51
C LEU A 129 10.51 -4.36 12.09
N PRO A 130 11.31 -3.66 11.28
CA PRO A 130 11.86 -2.37 11.67
C PRO A 130 10.75 -1.37 11.98
N VAL A 131 11.07 -0.34 12.77
CA VAL A 131 10.12 0.71 13.16
C VAL A 131 10.47 2.01 12.44
N PHE A 132 9.51 2.57 11.74
CA PHE A 132 9.61 3.88 11.11
C PHE A 132 8.80 4.91 11.89
N ILE A 133 9.39 6.08 12.08
CA ILE A 133 8.75 7.22 12.74
C ILE A 133 9.01 8.46 11.88
N GLY A 134 7.97 9.20 11.58
CA GLY A 134 8.09 10.42 10.78
C GLY A 134 6.80 11.25 10.78
N PRO A 135 6.87 12.46 10.23
CA PRO A 135 5.70 13.29 10.00
C PRO A 135 4.66 12.60 9.11
N ALA A 136 3.41 13.01 9.24
CA ALA A 136 2.36 12.53 8.35
C ALA A 136 2.72 12.79 6.88
N GLY A 137 2.52 11.79 6.01
CA GLY A 137 2.84 11.87 4.58
C GLY A 137 4.27 11.51 4.20
N SER A 138 5.19 11.28 5.17
CA SER A 138 6.60 10.94 4.88
C SER A 138 6.88 9.44 4.72
N GLN A 139 5.85 8.59 4.73
CA GLN A 139 6.01 7.12 4.72
C GLN A 139 6.81 6.62 3.52
N ALA A 140 6.47 7.09 2.32
CA ALA A 140 7.14 6.70 1.09
C ALA A 140 8.61 7.18 1.04
N GLU A 141 8.90 8.36 1.61
CA GLU A 141 10.25 8.88 1.71
C GLU A 141 11.07 8.02 2.68
N VAL A 142 10.54 7.76 3.88
CA VAL A 142 11.22 6.94 4.89
C VAL A 142 11.49 5.53 4.37
N ALA A 143 10.54 4.91 3.68
CA ALA A 143 10.70 3.59 3.08
C ALA A 143 11.82 3.56 2.03
N ARG A 144 11.85 4.54 1.13
CA ARG A 144 12.94 4.66 0.12
C ARG A 144 14.31 4.86 0.78
N ARG A 145 14.39 5.73 1.80
CA ARG A 145 15.67 5.99 2.50
C ARG A 145 16.11 4.81 3.35
N TYR A 146 15.16 4.08 3.95
CA TYR A 146 15.47 2.85 4.69
C TYR A 146 16.20 1.83 3.80
N ALA A 147 15.74 1.61 2.57
CA ALA A 147 16.40 0.69 1.64
C ALA A 147 17.86 1.08 1.39
N LYS A 148 18.13 2.38 1.18
CA LYS A 148 19.47 2.90 0.98
C LYS A 148 20.34 2.80 2.25
N PHE A 149 19.81 3.21 3.40
CA PHE A 149 20.53 3.12 4.67
C PHE A 149 20.85 1.67 5.03
N SER A 150 19.91 0.75 4.80
CA SER A 150 20.11 -0.68 5.06
C SER A 150 21.23 -1.25 4.18
N ALA A 151 21.28 -0.89 2.90
CA ALA A 151 22.34 -1.30 2.00
C ALA A 151 23.71 -0.77 2.43
N ILE A 152 23.78 0.50 2.90
CA ILE A 152 25.03 1.11 3.39
C ILE A 152 25.51 0.43 4.68
N VAL A 153 24.60 0.08 5.59
CA VAL A 153 24.91 -0.53 6.90
C VAL A 153 25.23 -2.02 6.82
N ALA A 154 24.78 -2.71 5.77
CA ALA A 154 24.95 -4.16 5.60
C ALA A 154 26.38 -4.69 5.88
N PRO A 155 27.51 -3.99 5.46
CA PRO A 155 28.87 -4.44 5.73
C PRO A 155 29.23 -4.51 7.23
N LEU A 156 28.48 -3.83 8.10
CA LEU A 156 28.67 -3.90 9.55
C LEU A 156 28.14 -5.19 10.20
N GLY A 157 27.49 -6.06 9.41
CA GLY A 157 26.88 -7.30 9.93
C GLY A 157 25.66 -7.07 10.83
N THR A 158 25.05 -5.89 10.76
CA THR A 158 23.87 -5.51 11.54
C THR A 158 22.74 -5.00 10.63
N LYS A 159 21.55 -4.83 11.21
CA LYS A 159 20.36 -4.34 10.48
C LYS A 159 19.92 -3.00 11.06
N VAL A 160 19.24 -2.20 10.23
CA VAL A 160 18.54 -1.00 10.70
C VAL A 160 17.22 -1.43 11.35
N GLU A 161 17.11 -1.26 12.67
CA GLU A 161 15.90 -1.60 13.44
C GLU A 161 14.90 -0.44 13.53
N ARG A 162 15.42 0.80 13.49
CA ARG A 162 14.54 1.97 13.56
C ARG A 162 15.07 3.09 12.67
N VAL A 163 14.16 3.74 11.97
CA VAL A 163 14.40 4.99 11.22
C VAL A 163 13.49 6.07 11.77
N VAL A 164 14.05 7.19 12.14
CA VAL A 164 13.29 8.36 12.61
C VAL A 164 13.59 9.54 11.70
N LEU A 165 12.52 10.09 11.12
CA LEU A 165 12.52 11.39 10.48
C LEU A 165 11.81 12.37 11.41
N SER A 166 12.56 13.28 12.01
CA SER A 166 11.97 14.27 12.92
C SER A 166 11.10 15.28 12.15
N PRO A 167 10.18 16.03 12.83
CA PRO A 167 9.44 17.12 12.20
C PRO A 167 10.31 18.22 11.58
N ARG A 168 11.57 18.31 11.99
CA ARG A 168 12.58 19.23 11.41
C ARG A 168 13.40 18.56 10.29
N HIS A 169 12.91 17.46 9.74
CA HIS A 169 13.54 16.65 8.70
C HIS A 169 14.95 16.12 9.06
N ALA A 170 15.26 15.92 10.35
CA ALA A 170 16.51 15.29 10.75
C ALA A 170 16.34 13.76 10.84
N TRP A 171 17.29 13.05 10.23
CA TRP A 171 17.35 11.59 10.15
C TRP A 171 18.13 11.02 11.33
N GLN A 172 17.59 9.97 11.91
CA GLN A 172 18.25 9.17 12.95
C GLN A 172 18.01 7.69 12.66
N LEU A 173 19.00 6.87 12.95
CA LEU A 173 18.92 5.42 12.84
C LEU A 173 19.20 4.76 14.19
N ARG A 174 18.59 3.62 14.43
CA ARG A 174 19.01 2.65 15.42
C ARG A 174 19.32 1.34 14.73
N LEU A 175 20.46 0.78 15.03
CA LEU A 175 20.95 -0.48 14.50
C LEU A 175 20.69 -1.62 15.48
N GLY A 176 20.64 -2.86 15.00
CA GLY A 176 20.42 -4.05 15.81
C GLY A 176 21.50 -4.39 16.82
N ASN A 177 22.69 -3.81 16.68
CA ASN A 177 23.76 -3.87 17.68
C ASN A 177 23.64 -2.80 18.79
N GLY A 178 22.51 -2.06 18.82
CA GLY A 178 22.23 -1.02 19.82
C GLY A 178 22.73 0.38 19.47
N LEU A 179 23.46 0.54 18.36
CA LEU A 179 24.05 1.81 17.95
C LEU A 179 23.00 2.81 17.47
N HIS A 180 23.04 4.04 17.99
CA HIS A 180 22.22 5.15 17.56
C HIS A 180 23.05 6.13 16.72
N LEU A 181 22.56 6.47 15.52
CA LEU A 181 23.24 7.35 14.58
C LEU A 181 22.40 8.60 14.31
N ALA A 182 22.94 9.79 14.53
CA ALA A 182 22.34 11.05 14.10
C ALA A 182 22.95 11.50 12.78
N LEU A 183 22.16 11.53 11.70
CA LEU A 183 22.64 11.78 10.33
C LEU A 183 22.45 13.24 9.89
N GLY A 184 21.54 13.98 10.53
CA GLY A 184 21.21 15.37 10.15
C GLY A 184 20.03 15.48 9.20
N ARG A 185 19.83 16.69 8.63
CA ARG A 185 18.60 17.04 7.87
C ARG A 185 18.69 16.72 6.40
N ASP A 186 19.85 16.84 5.79
CA ASP A 186 20.04 16.56 4.38
C ASP A 186 20.18 15.06 4.17
N ALA A 187 19.25 14.49 3.41
CA ALA A 187 19.18 13.05 3.21
C ALA A 187 20.34 12.51 2.35
N ASP A 188 20.84 13.28 1.39
CA ASP A 188 21.93 12.85 0.51
C ASP A 188 23.28 12.97 1.25
N LEU A 189 23.46 14.02 2.02
CA LEU A 189 24.59 14.14 2.95
C LEU A 189 24.54 13.05 4.04
N ALA A 190 23.35 12.68 4.51
CA ALA A 190 23.17 11.58 5.45
C ALA A 190 23.70 10.26 4.91
N GLU A 191 23.40 9.93 3.65
CA GLU A 191 23.93 8.73 2.99
C GLU A 191 25.46 8.77 2.88
N HIS A 192 26.02 9.91 2.47
CA HIS A 192 27.47 10.08 2.36
C HIS A 192 28.18 9.94 3.72
N ARG A 193 27.65 10.59 4.77
CA ARG A 193 28.15 10.49 6.14
C ARG A 193 28.09 9.07 6.68
N LEU A 194 27.00 8.39 6.39
CA LEU A 194 26.80 7.00 6.81
C LEU A 194 27.81 6.07 6.14
N ARG A 195 28.09 6.22 4.82
CA ARG A 195 29.12 5.43 4.12
C ARG A 195 30.49 5.63 4.75
N ARG A 196 30.90 6.89 4.93
CA ARG A 196 32.18 7.22 5.56
C ARG A 196 32.31 6.65 6.98
N PHE A 197 31.22 6.67 7.76
CA PHE A 197 31.18 6.06 9.07
C PHE A 197 31.37 4.54 8.99
N VAL A 198 30.68 3.85 8.10
CA VAL A 198 30.77 2.39 7.93
C VAL A 198 32.19 1.95 7.57
N GLU A 199 32.90 2.71 6.74
CA GLU A 199 34.30 2.43 6.37
C GLU A 199 35.24 2.48 7.58
N VAL A 200 35.02 3.42 8.49
CA VAL A 200 35.94 3.67 9.63
C VAL A 200 35.51 2.90 10.89
N TYR A 201 34.21 2.55 11.02
CA TYR A 201 33.68 1.92 12.24
C TYR A 201 34.40 0.65 12.68
N PRO A 202 34.86 -0.27 11.81
CA PRO A 202 35.60 -1.46 12.22
C PRO A 202 36.85 -1.17 13.02
N THR A 203 37.46 0.02 12.82
CA THR A 203 38.68 0.45 13.52
C THR A 203 38.40 1.12 14.87
N VAL A 204 37.16 1.60 15.07
CA VAL A 204 36.71 2.38 16.24
C VAL A 204 35.89 1.54 17.23
N LYS A 205 35.95 0.22 17.16
CA LYS A 205 35.19 -0.71 18.01
C LYS A 205 35.21 -0.33 19.49
N SER A 206 34.35 0.61 19.89
CA SER A 206 34.05 0.89 21.28
C SER A 206 32.56 0.59 21.54
N LYS A 207 32.21 0.34 22.80
CA LYS A 207 30.82 0.14 23.26
C LYS A 207 30.01 1.45 23.17
N ASN A 208 29.98 2.08 21.99
CA ASN A 208 29.35 3.36 21.79
C ASN A 208 27.87 3.19 21.52
N GLU A 209 27.03 3.80 22.35
CA GLU A 209 25.60 3.78 22.17
C GLU A 209 25.09 4.86 21.20
N TYR A 210 25.84 5.98 21.06
CA TYR A 210 25.39 7.11 20.23
C TYR A 210 26.55 7.72 19.45
N VAL A 211 26.32 7.91 18.14
CA VAL A 211 27.28 8.58 17.23
C VAL A 211 26.59 9.71 16.46
N ASP A 212 27.13 10.88 16.54
CA ASP A 212 26.69 12.07 15.82
C ASP A 212 27.51 12.25 14.55
N LEU A 213 26.89 11.98 13.39
CA LEU A 213 27.50 12.09 12.07
C LEU A 213 27.27 13.46 11.39
N ARG A 214 26.70 14.43 12.09
CA ARG A 214 26.36 15.74 11.50
C ARG A 214 27.57 16.60 11.19
N TYR A 215 28.71 16.28 11.77
CA TYR A 215 29.96 17.04 11.57
C TYR A 215 30.55 16.83 10.17
N PRO A 216 31.03 17.91 9.50
CA PRO A 216 31.55 17.80 8.13
C PRO A 216 32.80 16.94 8.03
N ASN A 217 33.71 17.03 9.02
CA ASN A 217 35.04 16.42 8.96
C ASN A 217 35.24 15.21 9.90
N GLY A 218 34.16 14.69 10.52
CA GLY A 218 34.28 13.60 11.47
C GLY A 218 32.94 13.18 12.05
N PHE A 219 32.97 12.51 13.18
CA PHE A 219 31.81 12.18 13.98
C PHE A 219 32.15 12.27 15.46
N ALA A 220 31.19 12.63 16.28
CA ALA A 220 31.30 12.64 17.72
C ALA A 220 30.70 11.35 18.29
N VAL A 221 31.41 10.73 19.20
CA VAL A 221 30.98 9.50 19.87
C VAL A 221 30.69 9.84 21.34
N ARG A 222 29.48 9.50 21.79
CA ARG A 222 29.19 9.56 23.23
C ARG A 222 29.50 8.19 23.84
N VAL A 223 30.46 8.15 24.74
CA VAL A 223 30.71 7.01 25.60
C VAL A 223 29.68 7.05 26.73
N PRO A 224 28.99 5.94 27.08
CA PRO A 224 28.17 5.91 28.27
C PRO A 224 29.01 6.27 29.49
N ASP A 225 28.51 7.17 30.31
CA ASP A 225 29.16 7.45 31.60
C ASP A 225 29.31 6.14 32.37
N LEU A 226 30.53 5.73 32.62
CA LEU A 226 30.85 4.71 33.62
C LEU A 226 30.33 5.27 34.95
N LYS A 227 29.09 4.96 35.32
CA LYS A 227 28.65 5.21 36.70
C LYS A 227 29.56 4.41 37.62
N SER A 228 30.45 5.14 38.28
CA SER A 228 31.20 4.68 39.44
C SER A 228 30.27 4.28 40.56
#